data_646082e8a315b628daad422fcda7ce8b
#
_entry.id   646082e8a315b628daad422fcda7ce8b
#
_cell.length_a   1.000
_cell.length_b   1.000
_cell.length_c   1.000
_cell.angle_alpha   90.00
_cell.angle_beta   90.00
_cell.angle_gamma   90.00
#
_symmetry.space_group_name_H-M   'P 1'
#
loop_
_entity.id
_entity.type
_entity.pdbx_description
1 polymer ?
#
loop_
_entity_poly.entity_id
_entity_poly.type
_entity_poly.pdbx_seq_one_letter_code
_entity_poly.pdbx_strand_id
1 'polypeptide(L)'
;EGDAVRINAPPKAGDWVRRRGLDVAAGSVVLAVGQRLRPQDLGLAASVGVASLQVRRKPRVAILFTGDELAMPGEPLRPGAIYNSNRFVIRALLESAGCEVTDFGIVPDQFDATRAVLRQAALGHDLVVSTGGMSVGEEDHVKPAVQAEGALDLWQIAMKPGKPLAFGHLRRGENQGEEQGEAAFIGLPGNPVSSFVTFLLFVRPFLLALQGAGQTAVRTLPVRAAFDWPKPDRRREYLR
;
A
#
# COMPACT_ATOMS: atom_id res chain seq x y z
N GLU A 1 -41.67 -34.28 35.68
CA GLU A 1 -41.33 -35.60 36.26
C GLU A 1 -41.92 -36.68 35.37
N GLY A 2 -41.19 -37.68 35.01
CA GLY A 2 -41.55 -38.69 34.03
C GLY A 2 -41.47 -38.14 32.59
N ASP A 3 -42.32 -38.63 31.71
CA ASP A 3 -42.36 -38.26 30.27
C ASP A 3 -43.09 -36.92 29.98
N ALA A 4 -43.42 -36.16 31.03
CA ALA A 4 -44.14 -34.87 30.87
C ALA A 4 -43.23 -33.69 30.96
N VAL A 5 -43.37 -32.75 30.00
CA VAL A 5 -42.67 -31.46 29.96
C VAL A 5 -43.67 -30.35 30.31
N ARG A 6 -43.35 -29.56 31.34
CA ARG A 6 -44.16 -28.37 31.68
C ARG A 6 -43.64 -27.17 30.94
N ILE A 7 -44.47 -26.58 30.10
CA ILE A 7 -44.15 -25.32 29.39
C ILE A 7 -44.71 -24.17 30.24
N ASN A 8 -43.80 -23.37 30.83
CA ASN A 8 -44.17 -22.28 31.74
C ASN A 8 -44.56 -20.97 30.99
N ALA A 9 -44.18 -20.86 29.74
CA ALA A 9 -44.54 -19.72 28.86
C ALA A 9 -44.95 -20.27 27.50
N PRO A 10 -46.24 -20.30 27.16
CA PRO A 10 -46.68 -20.76 25.85
C PRO A 10 -46.16 -19.82 24.76
N PRO A 11 -45.57 -20.34 23.68
CA PRO A 11 -45.12 -19.52 22.57
C PRO A 11 -46.32 -18.89 21.86
N LYS A 12 -46.14 -17.66 21.37
CA LYS A 12 -47.12 -17.02 20.51
C LYS A 12 -46.98 -17.55 19.07
N ALA A 13 -48.07 -17.53 18.32
CA ALA A 13 -48.03 -17.90 16.90
C ALA A 13 -46.98 -17.06 16.15
N GLY A 14 -46.00 -17.72 15.55
CA GLY A 14 -44.88 -17.09 14.85
C GLY A 14 -43.60 -16.94 15.68
N ASP A 15 -43.63 -17.21 16.98
CA ASP A 15 -42.40 -17.24 17.78
C ASP A 15 -41.44 -18.33 17.24
N TRP A 16 -40.15 -18.00 17.17
CA TRP A 16 -39.08 -18.88 16.69
C TRP A 16 -39.21 -19.36 15.25
N VAL A 17 -40.15 -18.82 14.47
CA VAL A 17 -40.27 -19.07 13.02
C VAL A 17 -39.44 -18.11 12.27
N ARG A 18 -38.35 -18.59 11.64
CA ARG A 18 -37.55 -17.81 10.71
C ARG A 18 -38.24 -17.76 9.34
N ARG A 19 -38.74 -16.62 8.97
CA ARG A 19 -39.39 -16.43 7.67
C ARG A 19 -38.34 -16.41 6.57
N ARG A 20 -38.73 -16.85 5.35
CA ARG A 20 -37.90 -16.75 4.14
C ARG A 20 -37.52 -15.27 3.91
N GLY A 21 -36.21 -15.01 3.66
CA GLY A 21 -35.70 -13.64 3.43
C GLY A 21 -35.49 -12.81 4.70
N LEU A 22 -35.58 -13.42 5.92
CA LEU A 22 -35.36 -12.71 7.17
C LEU A 22 -33.91 -12.16 7.26
N ASP A 23 -32.92 -12.98 6.91
CA ASP A 23 -31.50 -12.60 6.98
C ASP A 23 -31.06 -11.85 5.69
N VAL A 24 -31.46 -12.35 4.52
CA VAL A 24 -31.13 -11.77 3.21
C VAL A 24 -32.34 -11.89 2.30
N ALA A 25 -32.92 -10.76 1.90
CA ALA A 25 -34.03 -10.74 0.96
C ALA A 25 -33.56 -10.98 -0.49
N ALA A 26 -34.39 -11.64 -1.27
CA ALA A 26 -34.12 -11.82 -2.69
C ALA A 26 -34.00 -10.43 -3.39
N GLY A 27 -32.96 -10.27 -4.22
CA GLY A 27 -32.70 -9.01 -4.92
C GLY A 27 -31.92 -7.97 -4.11
N SER A 28 -31.61 -8.22 -2.83
CA SER A 28 -30.74 -7.33 -2.05
C SER A 28 -29.27 -7.48 -2.46
N VAL A 29 -28.53 -6.35 -2.43
CA VAL A 29 -27.08 -6.33 -2.64
C VAL A 29 -26.38 -6.91 -1.40
N VAL A 30 -25.72 -8.04 -1.56
CA VAL A 30 -25.02 -8.74 -0.47
C VAL A 30 -23.60 -8.20 -0.30
N LEU A 31 -22.90 -7.94 -1.40
CA LEU A 31 -21.55 -7.38 -1.43
C LEU A 31 -21.52 -6.23 -2.43
N ALA A 32 -20.97 -5.10 -2.03
CA ALA A 32 -20.86 -3.92 -2.90
C ALA A 32 -19.56 -3.94 -3.71
N VAL A 33 -19.57 -3.30 -4.87
CA VAL A 33 -18.37 -3.03 -5.66
C VAL A 33 -17.40 -2.16 -4.85
N GLY A 34 -16.09 -2.49 -4.92
CA GLY A 34 -15.07 -1.77 -4.17
C GLY A 34 -14.95 -2.17 -2.70
N GLN A 35 -15.69 -3.18 -2.26
CA GLN A 35 -15.56 -3.74 -0.93
C GLN A 35 -14.33 -4.65 -0.85
N ARG A 36 -13.47 -4.43 0.17
CA ARG A 36 -12.41 -5.37 0.50
C ARG A 36 -13.03 -6.61 1.14
N LEU A 37 -12.86 -7.76 0.51
CA LEU A 37 -13.42 -9.03 0.99
C LEU A 37 -12.69 -9.48 2.27
N ARG A 38 -13.48 -9.81 3.28
CA ARG A 38 -13.06 -10.39 4.56
C ARG A 38 -13.58 -11.82 4.64
N PRO A 39 -13.10 -12.68 5.53
CA PRO A 39 -13.60 -14.05 5.67
C PRO A 39 -15.11 -14.15 5.82
N GLN A 40 -15.75 -13.27 6.60
CA GLN A 40 -17.20 -13.24 6.76
C GLN A 40 -17.96 -12.87 5.48
N ASP A 41 -17.37 -12.05 4.61
CA ASP A 41 -17.96 -11.65 3.32
C ASP A 41 -18.01 -12.87 2.37
N LEU A 42 -16.98 -13.73 2.40
CA LEU A 42 -16.96 -14.99 1.66
C LEU A 42 -18.02 -15.97 2.18
N GLY A 43 -18.16 -16.09 3.50
CA GLY A 43 -19.21 -16.89 4.13
C GLY A 43 -20.60 -16.39 3.76
N LEU A 44 -20.82 -15.09 3.72
CA LEU A 44 -22.08 -14.48 3.32
C LEU A 44 -22.40 -14.78 1.84
N ALA A 45 -21.44 -14.62 0.93
CA ALA A 45 -21.60 -14.96 -0.48
C ALA A 45 -21.99 -16.45 -0.66
N ALA A 46 -21.27 -17.33 0.02
CA ALA A 46 -21.54 -18.77 -0.04
C ALA A 46 -22.94 -19.12 0.51
N SER A 47 -23.40 -18.47 1.59
CA SER A 47 -24.70 -18.70 2.19
C SER A 47 -25.89 -18.40 1.29
N VAL A 48 -25.69 -17.55 0.28
CA VAL A 48 -26.69 -17.22 -0.75
C VAL A 48 -26.45 -17.95 -2.07
N GLY A 49 -25.56 -18.95 -2.10
CA GLY A 49 -25.32 -19.81 -3.27
C GLY A 49 -24.34 -19.25 -4.30
N VAL A 50 -23.59 -18.17 -3.99
CA VAL A 50 -22.58 -17.61 -4.91
C VAL A 50 -21.29 -18.43 -4.81
N ALA A 51 -20.93 -19.13 -5.90
CA ALA A 51 -19.76 -20.02 -5.97
C ALA A 51 -18.47 -19.28 -6.32
N SER A 52 -18.53 -18.15 -7.00
CA SER A 52 -17.36 -17.36 -7.42
C SER A 52 -17.65 -15.87 -7.41
N LEU A 53 -16.64 -15.09 -7.12
CA LEU A 53 -16.69 -13.62 -7.09
C LEU A 53 -15.69 -13.04 -8.10
N GLN A 54 -16.12 -12.07 -8.90
CA GLN A 54 -15.23 -11.30 -9.76
C GLN A 54 -14.46 -10.29 -8.90
N VAL A 55 -13.14 -10.39 -8.87
CA VAL A 55 -12.28 -9.54 -8.07
C VAL A 55 -11.20 -8.87 -8.92
N ARG A 56 -10.66 -7.76 -8.46
CA ARG A 56 -9.47 -7.17 -9.05
C ARG A 56 -8.25 -8.06 -8.79
N ARG A 57 -7.34 -8.18 -9.78
CA ARG A 57 -6.05 -8.83 -9.56
C ARG A 57 -5.22 -8.07 -8.54
N LYS A 58 -4.27 -8.73 -7.95
CA LYS A 58 -3.29 -8.11 -7.06
C LYS A 58 -2.43 -7.11 -7.85
N PRO A 59 -2.14 -5.90 -7.32
CA PRO A 59 -1.15 -5.01 -7.89
C PRO A 59 0.24 -5.66 -7.88
N ARG A 60 0.97 -5.54 -8.99
CA ARG A 60 2.37 -5.93 -9.08
C ARG A 60 3.24 -4.74 -8.76
N VAL A 61 4.07 -4.84 -7.73
CA VAL A 61 4.88 -3.74 -7.21
C VAL A 61 6.35 -4.12 -7.22
N ALA A 62 7.16 -3.31 -7.90
CA ALA A 62 8.62 -3.39 -7.80
C ALA A 62 9.12 -2.53 -6.65
N ILE A 63 10.10 -3.03 -5.89
CA ILE A 63 10.80 -2.26 -4.87
C ILE A 63 12.30 -2.22 -5.17
N LEU A 64 12.92 -1.07 -4.94
CA LEU A 64 14.36 -0.88 -5.05
C LEU A 64 14.86 0.11 -3.99
N PHE A 65 16.14 0.01 -3.66
CA PHE A 65 16.76 0.79 -2.59
C PHE A 65 18.06 1.38 -3.11
N THR A 66 18.29 2.67 -2.91
CA THR A 66 19.52 3.35 -3.32
C THR A 66 20.22 3.93 -2.11
N GLY A 67 21.54 3.91 -2.14
CA GLY A 67 22.43 4.41 -1.10
C GLY A 67 23.63 3.50 -0.94
N ASP A 68 24.83 4.02 -1.20
CA ASP A 68 26.09 3.28 -1.08
C ASP A 68 26.42 2.93 0.39
N GLU A 69 25.76 3.60 1.34
CA GLU A 69 25.82 3.28 2.76
C GLU A 69 25.06 2.01 3.14
N LEU A 70 24.18 1.48 2.25
CA LEU A 70 23.32 0.36 2.58
C LEU A 70 24.04 -0.98 2.53
N ALA A 71 23.83 -1.80 3.56
CA ALA A 71 24.29 -3.19 3.63
C ALA A 71 23.11 -4.11 3.97
N MET A 72 23.22 -5.39 3.61
CA MET A 72 22.20 -6.37 3.97
C MET A 72 22.41 -6.88 5.40
N PRO A 73 21.34 -7.14 6.16
CA PRO A 73 21.44 -7.84 7.43
C PRO A 73 22.19 -9.18 7.28
N GLY A 74 23.17 -9.43 8.16
CA GLY A 74 24.05 -10.58 8.10
C GLY A 74 25.40 -10.31 7.42
N GLU A 75 25.54 -9.22 6.69
CA GLU A 75 26.80 -8.76 6.14
C GLU A 75 27.60 -7.93 7.17
N PRO A 76 28.94 -7.98 7.17
CA PRO A 76 29.75 -7.09 7.99
C PRO A 76 29.52 -5.62 7.59
N LEU A 77 29.27 -4.75 8.56
CA LEU A 77 29.16 -3.31 8.30
C LEU A 77 30.53 -2.69 8.04
N ARG A 78 30.65 -2.00 6.92
CA ARG A 78 31.78 -1.11 6.64
C ARG A 78 31.64 0.18 7.48
N PRO A 79 32.71 0.91 7.77
CA PRO A 79 32.61 2.23 8.40
C PRO A 79 31.65 3.14 7.62
N GLY A 80 30.69 3.76 8.30
CA GLY A 80 29.66 4.61 7.70
C GLY A 80 28.46 3.87 7.10
N ALA A 81 28.48 2.53 6.99
CA ALA A 81 27.36 1.76 6.47
C ALA A 81 26.27 1.52 7.53
N ILE A 82 25.04 1.33 7.05
CA ILE A 82 23.87 0.98 7.84
C ILE A 82 23.12 -0.19 7.21
N TYR A 83 22.40 -0.97 8.02
CA TYR A 83 21.57 -2.03 7.47
C TYR A 83 20.31 -1.48 6.78
N ASN A 84 19.98 -2.03 5.61
CA ASN A 84 18.77 -1.70 4.86
C ASN A 84 17.53 -2.28 5.55
N SER A 85 17.04 -1.60 6.59
CA SER A 85 15.82 -1.98 7.28
C SER A 85 14.56 -1.66 6.47
N ASN A 86 14.60 -0.63 5.60
CA ASN A 86 13.46 -0.23 4.76
C ASN A 86 12.99 -1.37 3.86
N ARG A 87 13.90 -2.17 3.33
CA ARG A 87 13.60 -3.32 2.47
C ARG A 87 12.58 -4.26 3.11
N PHE A 88 12.79 -4.60 4.35
CA PHE A 88 11.92 -5.53 5.08
C PHE A 88 10.58 -4.89 5.45
N VAL A 89 10.61 -3.64 5.90
CA VAL A 89 9.39 -2.91 6.29
C VAL A 89 8.50 -2.66 5.07
N ILE A 90 9.04 -2.10 3.98
CA ILE A 90 8.26 -1.77 2.79
C ILE A 90 7.71 -3.04 2.13
N ARG A 91 8.52 -4.09 2.01
CA ARG A 91 8.06 -5.37 1.49
C ARG A 91 6.90 -5.93 2.31
N ALA A 92 7.04 -6.01 3.63
CA ALA A 92 5.99 -6.53 4.50
C ALA A 92 4.69 -5.69 4.44
N LEU A 93 4.80 -4.36 4.34
CA LEU A 93 3.65 -3.48 4.19
C LEU A 93 2.92 -3.70 2.85
N LEU A 94 3.65 -3.88 1.75
CA LEU A 94 3.10 -4.17 0.43
C LEU A 94 2.41 -5.55 0.39
N GLU A 95 3.05 -6.58 0.91
CA GLU A 95 2.48 -7.93 1.02
C GLU A 95 1.20 -7.92 1.87
N SER A 96 1.21 -7.21 3.01
CA SER A 96 0.02 -7.02 3.87
C SER A 96 -1.09 -6.21 3.18
N ALA A 97 -0.73 -5.35 2.24
CA ALA A 97 -1.69 -4.63 1.39
C ALA A 97 -2.25 -5.51 0.25
N GLY A 98 -1.81 -6.76 0.11
CA GLY A 98 -2.27 -7.72 -0.90
C GLY A 98 -1.59 -7.56 -2.25
N CYS A 99 -0.37 -7.02 -2.32
CA CYS A 99 0.41 -6.87 -3.54
C CYS A 99 1.28 -8.11 -3.83
N GLU A 100 1.63 -8.29 -5.10
CA GLU A 100 2.73 -9.13 -5.55
C GLU A 100 3.98 -8.25 -5.62
N VAL A 101 5.05 -8.64 -4.90
CA VAL A 101 6.25 -7.80 -4.74
C VAL A 101 7.44 -8.43 -5.44
N THR A 102 8.06 -7.68 -6.35
CA THR A 102 9.36 -7.99 -6.94
C THR A 102 10.42 -7.08 -6.33
N ASP A 103 11.45 -7.68 -5.76
CA ASP A 103 12.51 -6.98 -5.06
C ASP A 103 13.77 -6.89 -5.91
N PHE A 104 14.12 -5.70 -6.38
CA PHE A 104 15.31 -5.42 -7.18
C PHE A 104 16.58 -5.18 -6.33
N GLY A 105 16.44 -5.19 -5.01
CA GLY A 105 17.57 -5.08 -4.09
C GLY A 105 18.14 -3.66 -3.96
N ILE A 106 19.42 -3.60 -3.53
CA ILE A 106 20.17 -2.36 -3.43
C ILE A 106 20.77 -2.04 -4.80
N VAL A 107 20.45 -0.89 -5.33
CA VAL A 107 20.97 -0.39 -6.61
C VAL A 107 22.12 0.57 -6.32
N PRO A 108 23.28 0.43 -6.96
CA PRO A 108 24.38 1.38 -6.82
C PRO A 108 23.94 2.82 -7.10
N ASP A 109 24.46 3.77 -6.34
CA ASP A 109 24.10 5.19 -6.49
C ASP A 109 24.78 5.81 -7.72
N GLN A 110 24.35 5.32 -8.90
CA GLN A 110 24.83 5.69 -10.23
C GLN A 110 23.67 5.86 -11.18
N PHE A 111 23.71 6.90 -12.00
CA PHE A 111 22.63 7.25 -12.91
C PHE A 111 22.23 6.11 -13.85
N ASP A 112 23.19 5.50 -14.55
CA ASP A 112 22.90 4.45 -15.53
C ASP A 112 22.39 3.17 -14.88
N ALA A 113 22.91 2.79 -13.70
CA ALA A 113 22.44 1.64 -12.95
C ALA A 113 20.99 1.85 -12.46
N THR A 114 20.70 3.02 -11.88
CA THR A 114 19.37 3.39 -11.44
C THR A 114 18.38 3.44 -12.61
N ARG A 115 18.77 4.05 -13.72
CA ARG A 115 17.98 4.11 -14.95
C ARG A 115 17.64 2.73 -15.50
N ALA A 116 18.62 1.85 -15.60
CA ALA A 116 18.42 0.48 -16.10
C ALA A 116 17.42 -0.32 -15.25
N VAL A 117 17.55 -0.23 -13.91
CA VAL A 117 16.65 -0.91 -12.99
C VAL A 117 15.23 -0.32 -13.06
N LEU A 118 15.08 1.00 -13.13
CA LEU A 118 13.77 1.65 -13.27
C LEU A 118 13.05 1.21 -14.54
N ARG A 119 13.76 1.16 -15.68
CA ARG A 119 13.23 0.67 -16.96
C ARG A 119 12.76 -0.77 -16.85
N GLN A 120 13.59 -1.65 -16.28
CA GLN A 120 13.23 -3.06 -16.09
C GLN A 120 12.04 -3.22 -15.12
N ALA A 121 12.02 -2.45 -14.04
CA ALA A 121 10.93 -2.45 -13.07
C ALA A 121 9.60 -1.99 -13.69
N ALA A 122 9.61 -1.02 -14.59
CA ALA A 122 8.41 -0.51 -15.24
C ALA A 122 7.71 -1.57 -16.12
N LEU A 123 8.46 -2.46 -16.80
CA LEU A 123 7.92 -3.40 -17.78
C LEU A 123 6.87 -4.38 -17.23
N GLY A 124 6.98 -4.78 -15.98
CA GLY A 124 6.13 -5.83 -15.43
C GLY A 124 5.23 -5.40 -14.28
N HIS A 125 5.30 -4.15 -13.84
CA HIS A 125 4.70 -3.73 -12.58
C HIS A 125 3.74 -2.55 -12.75
N ASP A 126 2.78 -2.44 -11.85
CA ASP A 126 1.80 -1.34 -11.82
C ASP A 126 2.35 -0.14 -11.07
N LEU A 127 3.26 -0.40 -10.12
CA LEU A 127 3.90 0.59 -9.26
C LEU A 127 5.36 0.22 -9.03
N VAL A 128 6.23 1.22 -9.10
CA VAL A 128 7.63 1.12 -8.66
C VAL A 128 7.80 1.98 -7.43
N VAL A 129 8.31 1.40 -6.34
CA VAL A 129 8.59 2.09 -5.08
C VAL A 129 10.10 2.08 -4.83
N SER A 130 10.69 3.26 -4.65
CA SER A 130 12.08 3.39 -4.22
C SER A 130 12.18 3.97 -2.80
N THR A 131 13.26 3.67 -2.09
CA THR A 131 13.66 4.40 -0.88
C THR A 131 15.13 4.77 -0.95
N GLY A 132 15.47 5.96 -0.51
CA GLY A 132 16.79 6.56 -0.70
C GLY A 132 16.86 7.37 -1.99
N GLY A 133 17.96 8.07 -2.22
CA GLY A 133 18.19 8.88 -3.41
C GLY A 133 17.16 9.99 -3.65
N MET A 134 16.47 10.47 -2.61
CA MET A 134 15.38 11.44 -2.70
C MET A 134 15.73 12.78 -2.07
N SER A 135 17.01 13.01 -1.79
CA SER A 135 17.51 14.25 -1.20
C SER A 135 17.75 15.31 -2.30
N VAL A 136 18.25 16.46 -1.89
CA VAL A 136 18.67 17.55 -2.80
C VAL A 136 20.18 17.55 -3.03
N GLY A 137 20.88 16.47 -2.68
CA GLY A 137 22.34 16.31 -2.85
C GLY A 137 22.74 16.13 -4.33
N GLU A 138 23.95 16.47 -4.65
CA GLU A 138 24.53 16.32 -6.00
C GLU A 138 24.67 14.84 -6.42
N GLU A 139 24.69 13.91 -5.46
CA GLU A 139 24.80 12.46 -5.66
C GLU A 139 23.42 11.76 -5.79
N ASP A 140 22.33 12.52 -5.93
CA ASP A 140 20.98 11.95 -6.05
C ASP A 140 20.63 11.63 -7.50
N HIS A 141 20.83 10.38 -7.89
CA HIS A 141 20.60 9.89 -9.25
C HIS A 141 19.16 9.43 -9.53
N VAL A 142 18.32 9.25 -8.51
CA VAL A 142 16.93 8.76 -8.70
C VAL A 142 16.09 9.75 -9.46
N LYS A 143 16.15 11.05 -9.10
CA LYS A 143 15.36 12.08 -9.77
C LYS A 143 15.68 12.19 -11.27
N PRO A 144 16.95 12.39 -11.71
CA PRO A 144 17.26 12.45 -13.14
C PRO A 144 16.97 11.13 -13.86
N ALA A 145 17.14 9.97 -13.22
CA ALA A 145 16.83 8.68 -13.82
C ALA A 145 15.32 8.49 -14.07
N VAL A 146 14.46 8.89 -13.13
CA VAL A 146 13.00 8.87 -13.32
C VAL A 146 12.59 9.83 -14.43
N GLN A 147 13.18 11.03 -14.51
CA GLN A 147 12.89 11.99 -15.56
C GLN A 147 13.34 11.51 -16.94
N ALA A 148 14.40 10.71 -17.03
CA ALA A 148 14.85 10.11 -18.28
C ALA A 148 13.92 8.98 -18.75
N GLU A 149 13.37 8.17 -17.83
CA GLU A 149 12.51 7.03 -18.14
C GLU A 149 11.01 7.34 -18.09
N GLY A 150 10.61 8.55 -17.65
CA GLY A 150 9.23 8.95 -17.50
C GLY A 150 9.07 10.43 -17.17
N ALA A 151 8.28 10.74 -16.15
CA ALA A 151 8.14 12.08 -15.61
C ALA A 151 7.90 12.07 -14.09
N LEU A 152 8.23 13.20 -13.46
CA LEU A 152 7.92 13.47 -12.06
C LEU A 152 6.89 14.60 -11.98
N ASP A 153 5.75 14.29 -11.35
CA ASP A 153 4.67 15.26 -11.13
C ASP A 153 4.84 15.99 -9.81
N LEU A 154 5.49 15.34 -8.84
CA LEU A 154 5.72 15.88 -7.51
C LEU A 154 7.10 15.48 -7.00
N TRP A 155 7.80 16.48 -6.42
CA TRP A 155 9.08 16.30 -5.74
C TRP A 155 9.10 17.11 -4.46
N GLN A 156 8.94 16.50 -3.31
CA GLN A 156 8.84 17.08 -1.98
C GLN A 156 7.43 17.56 -1.59
N ILE A 157 7.13 17.37 -0.31
CA ILE A 157 5.88 17.78 0.33
C ILE A 157 6.13 18.51 1.64
N ALA A 158 5.16 19.33 2.06
CA ALA A 158 5.23 20.08 3.30
C ALA A 158 4.82 19.21 4.52
N MET A 159 5.58 18.15 4.79
CA MET A 159 5.32 17.17 5.84
C MET A 159 6.56 16.93 6.71
N LYS A 160 6.35 16.56 7.99
CA LYS A 160 7.40 16.20 8.96
C LYS A 160 6.89 15.06 9.86
N PRO A 161 7.60 13.90 9.88
CA PRO A 161 8.69 13.52 8.99
C PRO A 161 8.20 13.22 7.57
N GLY A 162 9.10 13.24 6.57
CA GLY A 162 8.78 12.80 5.22
C GLY A 162 8.74 13.87 4.13
N LYS A 163 9.49 14.98 4.29
CA LYS A 163 9.61 16.02 3.26
C LYS A 163 10.01 15.46 1.87
N PRO A 164 11.03 14.58 1.73
CA PRO A 164 11.36 13.97 0.46
C PRO A 164 10.34 12.90 0.11
N LEU A 165 9.42 13.22 -0.77
CA LEU A 165 8.48 12.29 -1.38
C LEU A 165 8.38 12.64 -2.86
N ALA A 166 8.56 11.67 -3.74
CA ALA A 166 8.34 11.86 -5.16
C ALA A 166 7.14 11.04 -5.63
N PHE A 167 6.43 11.58 -6.61
CA PHE A 167 5.40 10.89 -7.35
C PHE A 167 5.56 11.18 -8.83
N GLY A 168 5.32 10.18 -9.68
CA GLY A 168 5.41 10.30 -11.11
C GLY A 168 5.06 8.99 -11.81
N HIS A 169 5.57 8.82 -13.02
CA HIS A 169 5.36 7.63 -13.83
C HIS A 169 6.62 7.27 -14.63
N LEU A 170 6.73 6.00 -15.00
CA LEU A 170 7.78 5.44 -15.84
C LEU A 170 7.12 4.84 -17.08
N ARG A 171 7.69 5.08 -18.26
CA ARG A 171 7.22 4.50 -19.52
C ARG A 171 7.47 2.98 -19.54
N ARG A 172 6.51 2.21 -20.02
CA ARG A 172 6.65 0.80 -20.34
C ARG A 172 7.01 0.64 -21.81
N GLY A 173 8.16 0.03 -22.07
CA GLY A 173 8.59 -0.29 -23.43
C GLY A 173 9.04 0.91 -24.27
N GLU A 174 10.08 0.70 -25.05
CA GLU A 174 10.56 1.63 -26.08
C GLU A 174 10.28 1.11 -27.51
N ASN A 175 9.91 -0.18 -27.65
CA ASN A 175 9.82 -0.86 -28.94
C ASN A 175 8.38 -1.08 -29.40
N GLN A 176 8.15 -1.11 -30.73
CA GLN A 176 6.89 -1.53 -31.33
C GLN A 176 6.64 -3.01 -30.99
N GLY A 177 5.56 -3.29 -30.25
CA GLY A 177 5.17 -4.63 -29.81
C GLY A 177 5.28 -4.89 -28.32
N GLU A 178 5.90 -4.00 -27.53
CA GLU A 178 5.87 -4.04 -26.09
C GLU A 178 4.54 -3.46 -25.54
N GLU A 179 4.15 -3.91 -24.34
CA GLU A 179 2.94 -3.43 -23.67
C GLU A 179 3.07 -1.92 -23.43
N GLN A 180 2.44 -1.11 -24.30
CA GLN A 180 2.43 0.34 -24.15
C GLN A 180 1.66 0.72 -22.89
N GLY A 181 2.20 1.64 -22.11
CA GLY A 181 1.59 2.12 -20.88
C GLY A 181 2.59 2.75 -19.93
N GLU A 182 2.14 2.95 -18.73
CA GLU A 182 2.95 3.56 -17.68
C GLU A 182 2.86 2.74 -16.40
N ALA A 183 3.97 2.69 -15.67
CA ALA A 183 4.00 2.25 -14.29
C ALA A 183 4.05 3.48 -13.39
N ALA A 184 3.24 3.55 -12.36
CA ALA A 184 3.37 4.62 -11.37
C ALA A 184 4.72 4.52 -10.64
N PHE A 185 5.28 5.66 -10.25
CA PHE A 185 6.49 5.74 -9.44
C PHE A 185 6.22 6.50 -8.15
N ILE A 186 6.63 5.93 -7.02
CA ILE A 186 6.62 6.61 -5.72
C ILE A 186 7.99 6.44 -5.06
N GLY A 187 8.68 7.56 -4.88
CA GLY A 187 9.93 7.61 -4.15
C GLY A 187 9.72 8.02 -2.70
N LEU A 188 10.17 7.18 -1.77
CA LEU A 188 10.04 7.39 -0.33
C LEU A 188 11.36 7.89 0.28
N PRO A 189 11.32 8.62 1.41
CA PRO A 189 12.52 9.02 2.13
C PRO A 189 13.41 7.84 2.51
N GLY A 190 14.73 8.06 2.63
CA GLY A 190 15.65 7.05 3.16
C GLY A 190 15.47 6.79 4.66
N ASN A 191 15.04 7.80 5.45
CA ASN A 191 14.81 7.63 6.88
C ASN A 191 13.65 6.64 7.14
N PRO A 192 13.83 5.57 7.94
CA PRO A 192 12.84 4.50 8.14
C PRO A 192 11.49 4.97 8.67
N VAL A 193 11.50 5.90 9.63
CA VAL A 193 10.24 6.46 10.18
C VAL A 193 9.50 7.28 9.14
N SER A 194 10.24 8.07 8.35
CA SER A 194 9.67 8.86 7.27
C SER A 194 9.07 7.96 6.19
N SER A 195 9.79 6.90 5.78
CA SER A 195 9.32 5.92 4.80
C SER A 195 8.04 5.22 5.27
N PHE A 196 8.00 4.80 6.53
CA PHE A 196 6.82 4.15 7.10
C PHE A 196 5.60 5.08 7.09
N VAL A 197 5.76 6.31 7.57
CA VAL A 197 4.66 7.29 7.64
C VAL A 197 4.18 7.68 6.23
N THR A 198 5.10 7.95 5.30
CA THR A 198 4.75 8.30 3.92
C THR A 198 4.12 7.12 3.18
N PHE A 199 4.56 5.89 3.46
CA PHE A 199 3.89 4.69 2.94
C PHE A 199 2.41 4.64 3.36
N LEU A 200 2.12 4.81 4.64
CA LEU A 200 0.75 4.74 5.15
C LEU A 200 -0.14 5.85 4.59
N LEU A 201 0.43 7.04 4.38
CA LEU A 201 -0.34 8.22 3.95
C LEU A 201 -0.50 8.33 2.43
N PHE A 202 0.40 7.78 1.63
CA PHE A 202 0.42 7.94 0.18
C PHE A 202 0.40 6.60 -0.58
N VAL A 203 1.33 5.68 -0.28
CA VAL A 203 1.41 4.41 -1.02
C VAL A 203 0.18 3.55 -0.75
N ARG A 204 -0.22 3.40 0.50
CA ARG A 204 -1.39 2.59 0.86
C ARG A 204 -2.69 3.09 0.22
N PRO A 205 -3.06 4.39 0.28
CA PRO A 205 -4.23 4.90 -0.44
C PRO A 205 -4.15 4.70 -1.96
N PHE A 206 -2.99 4.90 -2.55
CA PHE A 206 -2.75 4.65 -3.97
C PHE A 206 -3.00 3.17 -4.34
N LEU A 207 -2.47 2.23 -3.58
CA LEU A 207 -2.69 0.80 -3.77
C LEU A 207 -4.17 0.43 -3.62
N LEU A 208 -4.87 1.01 -2.66
CA LEU A 208 -6.32 0.80 -2.50
C LEU A 208 -7.10 1.29 -3.72
N ALA A 209 -6.70 2.43 -4.31
CA ALA A 209 -7.29 2.94 -5.55
C ALA A 209 -7.03 1.98 -6.73
N LEU A 210 -5.80 1.50 -6.90
CA LEU A 210 -5.46 0.49 -7.93
C LEU A 210 -6.28 -0.79 -7.78
N GLN A 211 -6.54 -1.21 -6.56
CA GLN A 211 -7.37 -2.37 -6.24
C GLN A 211 -8.87 -2.10 -6.42
N GLY A 212 -9.26 -0.87 -6.76
CA GLY A 212 -10.65 -0.48 -6.94
C GLY A 212 -11.44 -0.38 -5.63
N ALA A 213 -10.77 -0.15 -4.49
CA ALA A 213 -11.43 0.01 -3.21
C ALA A 213 -12.29 1.29 -3.20
N GLY A 214 -13.52 1.18 -2.71
CA GLY A 214 -14.44 2.32 -2.61
C GLY A 214 -14.04 3.36 -1.56
N GLN A 215 -13.17 2.99 -0.62
CA GLN A 215 -12.67 3.89 0.42
C GLN A 215 -11.15 3.83 0.49
N THR A 216 -10.49 4.85 0.00
CA THR A 216 -9.02 4.94 -0.07
C THR A 216 -8.44 5.89 0.97
N ALA A 217 -9.20 6.90 1.41
CA ALA A 217 -8.73 7.91 2.34
C ALA A 217 -8.29 7.32 3.70
N VAL A 218 -7.25 7.88 4.26
CA VAL A 218 -6.80 7.55 5.61
C VAL A 218 -7.84 8.01 6.62
N ARG A 219 -8.33 7.09 7.45
CA ARG A 219 -9.28 7.42 8.51
C ARG A 219 -8.56 8.13 9.64
N THR A 220 -9.10 9.25 10.07
CA THR A 220 -8.59 10.03 11.19
C THR A 220 -9.69 10.23 12.23
N LEU A 221 -9.29 10.27 13.50
CA LEU A 221 -10.16 10.61 14.61
C LEU A 221 -9.62 11.89 15.25
N PRO A 222 -10.45 12.94 15.46
CA PRO A 222 -10.03 14.10 16.19
C PRO A 222 -9.89 13.73 17.67
N VAL A 223 -8.72 14.02 18.23
CA VAL A 223 -8.44 13.81 19.66
C VAL A 223 -7.82 15.07 20.25
N ARG A 224 -8.09 15.33 21.53
CA ARG A 224 -7.47 16.43 22.27
C ARG A 224 -6.07 16.00 22.71
N ALA A 225 -5.04 16.79 22.35
CA ALA A 225 -3.69 16.57 22.86
C ALA A 225 -3.65 16.84 24.38
N ALA A 226 -2.99 15.96 25.13
CA ALA A 226 -2.75 16.12 26.57
C ALA A 226 -1.30 16.57 26.84
N PHE A 227 -0.71 17.27 25.87
CA PHE A 227 0.66 17.80 25.95
C PHE A 227 0.74 19.15 25.22
N ASP A 228 1.73 19.96 25.58
CA ASP A 228 1.99 21.23 24.93
C ASP A 228 2.90 21.05 23.72
N TRP A 229 2.61 21.80 22.64
CA TRP A 229 3.43 21.85 21.44
C TRP A 229 3.89 23.28 21.17
N PRO A 230 4.95 23.75 21.85
CA PRO A 230 5.29 25.17 21.91
C PRO A 230 5.91 25.74 20.62
N LYS A 231 6.42 24.89 19.74
CA LYS A 231 7.08 25.30 18.48
C LYS A 231 6.53 24.53 17.28
N PRO A 232 5.33 24.89 16.78
CA PRO A 232 4.77 24.23 15.60
C PRO A 232 5.64 24.51 14.36
N ASP A 233 5.81 23.50 13.53
CA ASP A 233 6.47 23.63 12.22
C ASP A 233 5.46 24.22 11.20
N ARG A 234 5.96 24.86 10.14
CA ARG A 234 5.12 25.29 9.01
C ARG A 234 4.58 24.10 8.19
N ARG A 235 5.23 22.95 8.31
CA ARG A 235 4.83 21.70 7.68
C ARG A 235 3.82 20.96 8.56
N ARG A 236 3.01 20.11 7.93
CA ARG A 236 2.15 19.19 8.69
C ARG A 236 3.01 18.19 9.47
N GLU A 237 2.87 18.20 10.80
CA GLU A 237 3.65 17.32 11.66
C GLU A 237 2.87 16.06 12.03
N TYR A 238 3.58 14.94 11.99
CA TYR A 238 3.11 13.64 12.46
C TYR A 238 4.00 13.23 13.64
N LEU A 239 3.42 13.27 14.84
CA LEU A 239 4.11 12.99 16.08
C LEU A 239 4.12 11.49 16.36
N ARG A 240 5.12 11.05 17.15
CA ARG A 240 5.25 9.66 17.59
C ARG A 240 4.51 9.46 18.89
#